data_dc2bf30695b441a1d9c785d78a300c27
#
_entry.id   dc2bf30695b441a1d9c785d78a300c27
#
_cell.length_a   1.000
_cell.length_b   1.000
_cell.length_c   1.000
_cell.angle_alpha   90.00
_cell.angle_beta   90.00
_cell.angle_gamma   90.00
#
_symmetry.space_group_name_H-M   'P 1'
#
loop_
_entity.id
_entity.type
_entity.pdbx_description
1 polymer ?
#
loop_
_entity_poly.entity_id
_entity_poly.type
_entity_poly.pdbx_seq_one_letter_code
_entity_poly.pdbx_strand_id
1 'polypeptide(L)'
;MTWLAVALALLPVWAYVLATTVVAARFSRRRITPRWHKPPVSVLKPLYGAEPGLYENLRSFAEQDHPSLQTVLGVRNPTDGALPVARRLVRDLPDRDITVVIDPRVTGSNLKVANLENMLPAARHDVLVLADSDMRVGPGYLAAVTAPLQDPRVGVVTCLYKGAPTGGLWSALGALHINFGFLPGALLGDTLGTGGGCFGATIALRREVLDRIGGFAALRDELADDHRIGDAVRGLGLATVLSPYLVENLVSEPSFASLWRHELRWARTLRAMAPVGFAGSVVTHTMVVAGLAAAASGMGAAGIAFLAISCMLRWATAVAIARLLRLPMEKLWLLPLRDALSFAVFLGSFCGRSVYWRDRFLRVEPSGRMTAEGDKAA
;
A
#
# COMPACT_ATOMS: atom_id res chain seq x y z
N MET A 1 -2.06 32.23 -22.35
CA MET A 1 -1.12 32.37 -21.21
C MET A 1 0.26 32.71 -21.74
N THR A 2 0.98 33.66 -21.06
CA THR A 2 2.38 33.93 -21.38
C THR A 2 3.26 32.71 -21.04
N TRP A 3 4.41 32.56 -21.71
CA TRP A 3 5.39 31.52 -21.42
C TRP A 3 5.83 31.51 -19.93
N LEU A 4 5.92 32.71 -19.31
CA LEU A 4 6.24 32.83 -17.89
C LEU A 4 5.17 32.22 -16.99
N ALA A 5 3.89 32.42 -17.29
CA ALA A 5 2.80 31.80 -16.53
C ALA A 5 2.79 30.28 -16.66
N VAL A 6 3.11 29.73 -17.84
CA VAL A 6 3.28 28.28 -18.05
C VAL A 6 4.44 27.75 -17.21
N ALA A 7 5.60 28.42 -17.27
CA ALA A 7 6.77 28.00 -16.48
C ALA A 7 6.46 28.02 -14.98
N LEU A 8 5.85 29.06 -14.44
CA LEU A 8 5.48 29.20 -13.04
C LEU A 8 4.49 28.07 -12.60
N ALA A 9 3.51 27.73 -13.45
CA ALA A 9 2.57 26.65 -13.16
C ALA A 9 3.24 25.27 -13.12
N LEU A 10 4.33 25.06 -13.85
CA LEU A 10 5.04 23.78 -13.90
C LEU A 10 6.15 23.63 -12.83
N LEU A 11 6.58 24.72 -12.18
CA LEU A 11 7.59 24.65 -11.13
C LEU A 11 7.26 23.65 -10.01
N PRO A 12 6.04 23.63 -9.40
CA PRO A 12 5.72 22.65 -8.36
C PRO A 12 5.68 21.20 -8.89
N VAL A 13 5.31 21.02 -10.15
CA VAL A 13 5.30 19.71 -10.82
C VAL A 13 6.73 19.17 -10.98
N TRP A 14 7.65 19.99 -11.48
CA TRP A 14 9.06 19.62 -11.64
C TRP A 14 9.75 19.43 -10.28
N ALA A 15 9.46 20.31 -9.32
CA ALA A 15 9.97 20.18 -7.95
C ALA A 15 9.56 18.84 -7.33
N TYR A 16 8.28 18.44 -7.49
CA TYR A 16 7.79 17.15 -7.03
C TYR A 16 8.56 15.98 -7.65
N VAL A 17 8.68 15.96 -8.98
CA VAL A 17 9.34 14.86 -9.71
C VAL A 17 10.82 14.72 -9.31
N LEU A 18 11.52 15.84 -9.15
CA LEU A 18 12.91 15.86 -8.70
C LEU A 18 13.02 15.43 -7.23
N ALA A 19 12.15 15.94 -6.35
CA ALA A 19 12.13 15.57 -4.94
C ALA A 19 11.92 14.08 -4.73
N THR A 20 10.97 13.46 -5.47
CA THR A 20 10.72 12.01 -5.41
C THR A 20 11.95 11.20 -5.81
N THR A 21 12.73 11.67 -6.79
CA THR A 21 13.99 11.01 -7.18
C THR A 21 15.05 11.12 -6.08
N VAL A 22 15.17 12.28 -5.44
CA VAL A 22 16.10 12.48 -4.32
C VAL A 22 15.76 11.60 -3.12
N VAL A 23 14.48 11.52 -2.75
CA VAL A 23 14.06 10.66 -1.63
C VAL A 23 14.21 9.19 -1.94
N ALA A 24 13.96 8.76 -3.19
CA ALA A 24 14.23 7.39 -3.63
C ALA A 24 15.73 7.05 -3.53
N ALA A 25 16.61 7.98 -3.91
CA ALA A 25 18.06 7.81 -3.77
C ALA A 25 18.51 7.72 -2.30
N ARG A 26 17.90 8.53 -1.41
CA ARG A 26 18.17 8.43 0.04
C ARG A 26 17.66 7.11 0.60
N PHE A 27 16.45 6.69 0.22
CA PHE A 27 15.87 5.43 0.68
C PHE A 27 16.68 4.21 0.22
N SER A 28 17.14 4.17 -1.03
CA SER A 28 17.96 3.07 -1.57
C SER A 28 19.30 2.86 -0.84
N ARG A 29 19.77 3.87 -0.11
CA ARG A 29 20.99 3.82 0.72
C ARG A 29 20.73 3.38 2.16
N ARG A 30 19.46 3.34 2.61
CA ARG A 30 19.11 2.85 3.95
C ARG A 30 19.51 1.37 4.05
N ARG A 31 20.03 0.96 5.19
CA ARG A 31 20.44 -0.42 5.45
C ARG A 31 19.60 -0.99 6.59
N ILE A 32 19.30 -2.28 6.49
CA ILE A 32 18.78 -3.04 7.63
C ILE A 32 19.95 -3.19 8.60
N THR A 33 19.80 -2.72 9.83
CA THR A 33 20.78 -2.97 10.87
C THR A 33 20.54 -4.38 11.41
N PRO A 34 21.44 -5.34 11.15
CA PRO A 34 21.29 -6.69 11.68
C PRO A 34 21.26 -6.64 13.21
N ARG A 35 20.37 -7.39 13.83
CA ARG A 35 20.34 -7.63 15.27
C ARG A 35 20.51 -9.12 15.51
N TRP A 36 21.30 -9.47 16.50
CA TRP A 36 21.59 -10.87 16.85
C TRP A 36 20.35 -11.59 17.43
N HIS A 37 19.51 -10.83 18.14
CA HIS A 37 18.28 -11.38 18.70
C HIS A 37 17.18 -11.42 17.63
N LYS A 38 16.64 -12.61 17.38
CA LYS A 38 15.47 -12.83 16.50
C LYS A 38 14.30 -13.23 17.41
N PRO A 39 13.43 -12.28 17.79
CA PRO A 39 12.30 -12.58 18.68
C PRO A 39 11.32 -13.55 18.04
N PRO A 40 10.65 -14.41 18.79
CA PRO A 40 9.55 -15.24 18.26
C PRO A 40 8.48 -14.37 17.59
N VAL A 41 7.97 -14.80 16.41
CA VAL A 41 7.08 -14.00 15.55
C VAL A 41 5.86 -14.82 15.13
N SER A 42 4.67 -14.26 15.24
CA SER A 42 3.45 -14.74 14.57
C SER A 42 3.11 -13.82 13.39
N VAL A 43 3.15 -14.37 12.18
CA VAL A 43 2.69 -13.68 10.95
C VAL A 43 1.21 -13.97 10.75
N LEU A 44 0.37 -12.94 10.69
CA LEU A 44 -1.07 -13.04 10.47
C LEU A 44 -1.40 -12.62 9.04
N LYS A 45 -1.99 -13.54 8.26
CA LYS A 45 -2.42 -13.29 6.88
C LYS A 45 -3.92 -13.50 6.75
N PRO A 46 -4.73 -12.43 6.76
CA PRO A 46 -6.17 -12.52 6.53
C PRO A 46 -6.43 -12.78 5.04
N LEU A 47 -7.06 -13.90 4.71
CA LEU A 47 -7.30 -14.37 3.36
C LEU A 47 -8.74 -14.09 2.91
N TYR A 48 -8.92 -13.85 1.61
CA TYR A 48 -10.20 -13.71 0.95
C TYR A 48 -10.08 -14.03 -0.55
N GLY A 49 -10.72 -15.12 -0.98
CA GLY A 49 -10.67 -15.59 -2.36
C GLY A 49 -9.35 -16.23 -2.78
N ALA A 50 -9.36 -16.96 -3.88
CA ALA A 50 -8.18 -17.58 -4.49
C ALA A 50 -7.52 -16.60 -5.48
N GLU A 51 -6.77 -15.62 -4.97
CA GLU A 51 -6.04 -14.67 -5.79
C GLU A 51 -4.90 -15.38 -6.57
N PRO A 52 -4.58 -14.91 -7.80
CA PRO A 52 -3.44 -15.42 -8.54
C PRO A 52 -2.13 -15.32 -7.74
N GLY A 53 -1.38 -16.41 -7.67
CA GLY A 53 -0.12 -16.47 -6.93
C GLY A 53 -0.27 -16.55 -5.40
N LEU A 54 -1.49 -16.77 -4.88
CA LEU A 54 -1.72 -16.85 -3.43
C LEU A 54 -0.83 -17.90 -2.75
N TYR A 55 -0.68 -19.09 -3.34
CA TYR A 55 0.14 -20.16 -2.78
C TYR A 55 1.60 -19.70 -2.59
N GLU A 56 2.21 -19.14 -3.62
CA GLU A 56 3.60 -18.66 -3.60
C GLU A 56 3.77 -17.48 -2.64
N ASN A 57 2.75 -16.62 -2.54
CA ASN A 57 2.75 -15.52 -1.58
C ASN A 57 2.76 -16.06 -0.14
N LEU A 58 1.86 -16.98 0.20
CA LEU A 58 1.80 -17.57 1.53
C LEU A 58 3.08 -18.34 1.87
N ARG A 59 3.59 -19.12 0.91
CA ARG A 59 4.81 -19.89 1.03
C ARG A 59 6.01 -19.00 1.35
N SER A 60 6.11 -17.83 0.70
CA SER A 60 7.21 -16.89 0.91
C SER A 60 7.33 -16.39 2.35
N PHE A 61 6.22 -16.30 3.08
CA PHE A 61 6.22 -15.97 4.50
C PHE A 61 6.51 -17.19 5.38
N ALA A 62 5.94 -18.36 5.07
CA ALA A 62 6.11 -19.58 5.86
C ALA A 62 7.54 -20.14 5.78
N GLU A 63 8.27 -19.91 4.69
CA GLU A 63 9.64 -20.38 4.48
C GLU A 63 10.72 -19.37 4.89
N GLN A 64 10.38 -18.29 5.60
CA GLN A 64 11.40 -17.37 6.10
C GLN A 64 12.39 -18.07 7.02
N ASP A 65 13.68 -17.74 6.90
CA ASP A 65 14.73 -18.21 7.81
C ASP A 65 14.64 -17.50 9.16
N HIS A 66 13.82 -18.07 10.05
CA HIS A 66 13.61 -17.53 11.38
C HIS A 66 13.44 -18.67 12.40
N PRO A 67 14.14 -18.63 13.56
CA PRO A 67 14.18 -19.76 14.50
C PRO A 67 12.84 -20.08 15.17
N SER A 68 11.97 -19.09 15.33
CA SER A 68 10.66 -19.25 15.96
C SER A 68 9.62 -18.43 15.19
N LEU A 69 9.10 -19.02 14.12
CA LEU A 69 8.12 -18.43 13.22
C LEU A 69 6.83 -19.25 13.25
N GLN A 70 5.73 -18.58 13.54
CA GLN A 70 4.38 -19.09 13.33
C GLN A 70 3.72 -18.30 12.19
N THR A 71 3.04 -19.00 11.28
CA THR A 71 2.19 -18.38 10.26
C THR A 71 0.72 -18.73 10.55
N VAL A 72 -0.10 -17.70 10.80
CA VAL A 72 -1.54 -17.85 11.03
C VAL A 72 -2.27 -17.39 9.77
N LEU A 73 -3.06 -18.27 9.17
CA LEU A 73 -3.85 -18.02 7.97
C LEU A 73 -5.33 -17.95 8.35
N GLY A 74 -5.96 -16.80 8.18
CA GLY A 74 -7.35 -16.61 8.57
C GLY A 74 -8.30 -16.63 7.37
N VAL A 75 -9.34 -17.45 7.44
CA VAL A 75 -10.41 -17.53 6.44
C VAL A 75 -11.75 -17.40 7.17
N ARG A 76 -12.62 -16.48 6.69
CA ARG A 76 -13.91 -16.26 7.34
C ARG A 76 -15.01 -17.24 6.91
N ASN A 77 -14.94 -17.73 5.68
CA ASN A 77 -15.96 -18.62 5.14
C ASN A 77 -15.33 -19.99 4.82
N PRO A 78 -15.90 -21.11 5.30
CA PRO A 78 -15.40 -22.45 4.99
C PRO A 78 -15.51 -22.81 3.50
N THR A 79 -16.28 -22.05 2.70
CA THR A 79 -16.38 -22.20 1.24
C THR A 79 -15.48 -21.24 0.47
N ASP A 80 -14.67 -20.43 1.16
CA ASP A 80 -13.76 -19.46 0.50
C ASP A 80 -12.68 -20.19 -0.30
N GLY A 81 -12.42 -19.73 -1.52
CA GLY A 81 -11.42 -20.27 -2.43
C GLY A 81 -9.98 -20.25 -1.89
N ALA A 82 -9.68 -19.40 -0.92
CA ALA A 82 -8.37 -19.37 -0.26
C ALA A 82 -8.12 -20.60 0.64
N LEU A 83 -9.19 -21.21 1.17
CA LEU A 83 -9.06 -22.32 2.12
C LEU A 83 -8.37 -23.56 1.54
N PRO A 84 -8.72 -24.05 0.32
CA PRO A 84 -7.97 -25.14 -0.33
C PRO A 84 -6.48 -24.82 -0.50
N VAL A 85 -6.13 -23.56 -0.82
CA VAL A 85 -4.75 -23.11 -0.97
C VAL A 85 -4.00 -23.13 0.37
N ALA A 86 -4.62 -22.61 1.43
CA ALA A 86 -4.06 -22.65 2.78
C ALA A 86 -3.83 -24.09 3.28
N ARG A 87 -4.80 -24.99 3.07
CA ARG A 87 -4.67 -26.41 3.42
C ARG A 87 -3.60 -27.12 2.61
N ARG A 88 -3.44 -26.76 1.33
CA ARG A 88 -2.34 -27.27 0.51
C ARG A 88 -1.00 -26.86 1.09
N LEU A 89 -0.83 -25.58 1.47
CA LEU A 89 0.42 -25.10 2.06
C LEU A 89 0.79 -25.87 3.35
N VAL A 90 -0.18 -26.15 4.23
CA VAL A 90 0.03 -26.94 5.44
C VAL A 90 0.53 -28.35 5.11
N ARG A 91 -0.05 -29.01 4.09
CA ARG A 91 0.39 -30.35 3.66
C ARG A 91 1.78 -30.35 3.04
N ASP A 92 2.09 -29.31 2.25
CA ASP A 92 3.36 -29.21 1.52
C ASP A 92 4.53 -28.80 2.44
N LEU A 93 4.24 -28.17 3.59
CA LEU A 93 5.22 -27.68 4.57
C LEU A 93 4.94 -28.25 5.98
N PRO A 94 5.00 -29.59 6.20
CA PRO A 94 4.61 -30.21 7.46
C PRO A 94 5.51 -29.82 8.64
N ASP A 95 6.76 -29.44 8.38
CA ASP A 95 7.74 -29.02 9.40
C ASP A 95 7.62 -27.54 9.78
N ARG A 96 6.71 -26.79 9.16
CA ARG A 96 6.49 -25.38 9.48
C ARG A 96 5.27 -25.21 10.37
N ASP A 97 5.40 -24.28 11.30
CA ASP A 97 4.30 -23.94 12.21
C ASP A 97 3.26 -23.06 11.49
N ILE A 98 2.29 -23.70 10.85
CA ILE A 98 1.22 -23.03 10.10
C ILE A 98 -0.12 -23.41 10.73
N THR A 99 -0.86 -22.40 11.18
CA THR A 99 -2.19 -22.55 11.75
C THR A 99 -3.23 -21.95 10.80
N VAL A 100 -4.28 -22.70 10.48
CA VAL A 100 -5.42 -22.21 9.71
C VAL A 100 -6.60 -21.96 10.65
N VAL A 101 -7.07 -20.71 10.69
CA VAL A 101 -8.24 -20.29 11.47
C VAL A 101 -9.42 -20.10 10.52
N ILE A 102 -10.53 -20.78 10.81
CA ILE A 102 -11.79 -20.64 10.07
C ILE A 102 -12.83 -20.11 11.05
N ASP A 103 -13.17 -18.83 10.94
CA ASP A 103 -14.09 -18.19 11.86
C ASP A 103 -14.98 -17.17 11.13
N PRO A 104 -16.30 -17.41 11.04
CA PRO A 104 -17.22 -16.58 10.30
C PRO A 104 -17.64 -15.30 11.05
N ARG A 105 -17.27 -15.14 12.31
CA ARG A 105 -17.68 -13.98 13.11
C ARG A 105 -17.29 -12.67 12.43
N VAL A 106 -18.20 -11.72 12.43
CA VAL A 106 -18.02 -10.38 11.87
C VAL A 106 -18.29 -9.36 12.97
N THR A 107 -17.27 -8.58 13.26
CA THR A 107 -17.31 -7.51 14.23
C THR A 107 -17.02 -6.20 13.50
N GLY A 108 -18.04 -5.38 13.23
CA GLY A 108 -17.92 -4.13 12.49
C GLY A 108 -17.92 -4.28 10.95
N SER A 109 -17.65 -3.18 10.26
CA SER A 109 -17.76 -3.05 8.81
C SER A 109 -16.50 -3.51 8.06
N ASN A 110 -15.32 -3.48 8.72
CA ASN A 110 -14.06 -3.91 8.12
C ASN A 110 -13.86 -5.42 8.26
N LEU A 111 -14.13 -6.15 7.17
CA LEU A 111 -14.02 -7.62 7.14
C LEU A 111 -12.58 -8.14 7.25
N LYS A 112 -11.56 -7.32 6.93
CA LYS A 112 -10.15 -7.68 7.14
C LYS A 112 -9.83 -7.63 8.63
N VAL A 113 -10.26 -6.58 9.31
CA VAL A 113 -10.07 -6.41 10.75
C VAL A 113 -10.81 -7.48 11.53
N ALA A 114 -12.06 -7.80 11.17
CA ALA A 114 -12.81 -8.90 11.79
C ALA A 114 -12.06 -10.23 11.66
N ASN A 115 -11.47 -10.51 10.49
CA ASN A 115 -10.65 -11.71 10.29
C ASN A 115 -9.38 -11.70 11.17
N LEU A 116 -8.67 -10.57 11.25
CA LEU A 116 -7.50 -10.42 12.12
C LEU A 116 -7.85 -10.60 13.61
N GLU A 117 -8.99 -10.08 14.04
CA GLU A 117 -9.49 -10.25 15.40
C GLU A 117 -9.76 -11.74 15.73
N ASN A 118 -10.38 -12.46 14.77
CA ASN A 118 -10.63 -13.91 14.90
C ASN A 118 -9.32 -14.74 14.90
N MET A 119 -8.27 -14.26 14.23
CA MET A 119 -6.97 -14.93 14.17
C MET A 119 -6.11 -14.71 15.42
N LEU A 120 -6.28 -13.57 16.09
CA LEU A 120 -5.40 -13.15 17.19
C LEU A 120 -5.25 -14.16 18.33
N PRO A 121 -6.31 -14.90 18.76
CA PRO A 121 -6.18 -15.92 19.79
C PRO A 121 -5.28 -17.09 19.40
N ALA A 122 -5.13 -17.38 18.10
CA ALA A 122 -4.24 -18.44 17.60
C ALA A 122 -2.78 -18.00 17.48
N ALA A 123 -2.52 -16.69 17.49
CA ALA A 123 -1.15 -16.14 17.46
C ALA A 123 -0.46 -16.31 18.82
N ARG A 124 0.63 -17.07 18.87
CA ARG A 124 1.28 -17.45 20.12
C ARG A 124 2.39 -16.50 20.57
N HIS A 125 2.93 -15.72 19.67
CA HIS A 125 4.10 -14.87 19.95
C HIS A 125 3.73 -13.41 20.19
N ASP A 126 4.61 -12.70 20.92
CA ASP A 126 4.39 -11.31 21.28
C ASP A 126 4.70 -10.34 20.13
N VAL A 127 5.55 -10.73 19.19
CA VAL A 127 5.76 -9.95 17.97
C VAL A 127 4.78 -10.43 16.92
N LEU A 128 3.90 -9.53 16.49
CA LEU A 128 2.89 -9.77 15.47
C LEU A 128 3.31 -9.07 14.18
N VAL A 129 3.16 -9.77 13.06
CA VAL A 129 3.36 -9.21 11.71
C VAL A 129 2.08 -9.41 10.91
N LEU A 130 1.39 -8.33 10.60
CA LEU A 130 0.20 -8.32 9.76
C LEU A 130 0.63 -8.08 8.32
N ALA A 131 0.18 -8.90 7.37
CA ALA A 131 0.50 -8.73 5.96
C ALA A 131 -0.67 -9.18 5.07
N ASP A 132 -0.97 -8.39 4.04
CA ASP A 132 -2.03 -8.67 3.08
C ASP A 132 -1.72 -9.94 2.24
N SER A 133 -2.75 -10.62 1.71
CA SER A 133 -2.64 -11.90 0.99
C SER A 133 -1.85 -11.82 -0.31
N ASP A 134 -1.92 -10.69 -0.99
CA ASP A 134 -1.27 -10.39 -2.27
C ASP A 134 0.20 -9.97 -2.15
N MET A 135 0.76 -9.98 -0.95
CA MET A 135 2.17 -9.65 -0.67
C MET A 135 3.06 -10.88 -0.75
N ARG A 136 4.22 -10.71 -1.40
CA ARG A 136 5.31 -11.68 -1.47
C ARG A 136 6.58 -11.08 -0.89
N VAL A 137 7.36 -11.89 -0.19
CA VAL A 137 8.59 -11.48 0.48
C VAL A 137 9.76 -12.38 0.12
N GLY A 138 10.95 -11.82 0.09
CA GLY A 138 12.20 -12.55 -0.08
C GLY A 138 12.94 -12.74 1.25
N PRO A 139 14.16 -13.26 1.19
CA PRO A 139 15.02 -13.42 2.37
C PRO A 139 15.25 -12.11 3.12
N GLY A 140 15.39 -12.21 4.44
CA GLY A 140 15.69 -11.08 5.31
C GLY A 140 14.49 -10.19 5.67
N TYR A 141 13.28 -10.51 5.18
CA TYR A 141 12.08 -9.74 5.49
C TYR A 141 11.81 -9.65 6.99
N LEU A 142 11.75 -10.79 7.70
CA LEU A 142 11.47 -10.79 9.13
C LEU A 142 12.53 -10.04 9.93
N ALA A 143 13.81 -10.19 9.56
CA ALA A 143 14.87 -9.41 10.19
C ALA A 143 14.69 -7.89 10.01
N ALA A 144 14.26 -7.48 8.82
CA ALA A 144 14.04 -6.07 8.50
C ALA A 144 12.89 -5.43 9.30
N VAL A 145 11.85 -6.20 9.62
CA VAL A 145 10.66 -5.67 10.31
C VAL A 145 10.69 -5.89 11.82
N THR A 146 11.45 -6.86 12.32
CA THR A 146 11.53 -7.13 13.76
C THR A 146 12.69 -6.43 14.44
N ALA A 147 13.82 -6.17 13.75
CA ALA A 147 14.98 -5.54 14.34
C ALA A 147 14.69 -4.15 14.96
N PRO A 148 13.93 -3.25 14.31
CA PRO A 148 13.62 -1.95 14.92
C PRO A 148 12.74 -2.05 16.18
N LEU A 149 11.89 -3.11 16.30
CA LEU A 149 11.01 -3.31 17.46
C LEU A 149 11.76 -3.63 18.76
N GLN A 150 13.07 -3.92 18.69
CA GLN A 150 13.91 -4.09 19.87
C GLN A 150 14.19 -2.76 20.60
N ASP A 151 13.96 -1.62 19.95
CA ASP A 151 13.93 -0.32 20.63
C ASP A 151 12.51 -0.13 21.22
N PRO A 152 12.38 0.01 22.56
CA PRO A 152 11.07 0.18 23.19
C PRO A 152 10.32 1.44 22.75
N ARG A 153 11.02 2.44 22.20
CA ARG A 153 10.43 3.66 21.65
C ARG A 153 9.75 3.43 20.30
N VAL A 154 10.05 2.32 19.62
CA VAL A 154 9.40 1.95 18.35
C VAL A 154 8.15 1.16 18.66
N GLY A 155 6.99 1.70 18.28
CA GLY A 155 5.71 1.04 18.46
C GLY A 155 5.32 0.15 17.29
N VAL A 156 5.63 0.59 16.06
CA VAL A 156 5.27 -0.14 14.84
C VAL A 156 6.33 0.03 13.76
N VAL A 157 6.53 -1.03 12.98
CA VAL A 157 7.37 -1.04 11.78
C VAL A 157 6.47 -1.37 10.58
N THR A 158 6.62 -0.62 9.50
CA THR A 158 5.88 -0.83 8.25
C THR A 158 6.82 -0.89 7.06
N CYS A 159 6.36 -1.51 5.95
CA CYS A 159 7.07 -1.57 4.69
C CYS A 159 6.25 -0.92 3.58
N LEU A 160 6.94 -0.21 2.69
CA LEU A 160 6.40 0.09 1.36
C LEU A 160 6.51 -1.14 0.45
N TYR A 161 5.82 -1.09 -0.67
CA TYR A 161 5.78 -2.19 -1.62
C TYR A 161 6.01 -1.71 -3.05
N LYS A 162 6.50 -2.62 -3.87
CA LYS A 162 6.64 -2.49 -5.31
C LYS A 162 5.60 -3.37 -6.00
N GLY A 163 5.01 -2.89 -7.09
CA GLY A 163 4.05 -3.64 -7.89
C GLY A 163 4.73 -4.60 -8.85
N ALA A 164 4.32 -5.87 -8.82
CA ALA A 164 4.70 -6.91 -9.78
C ALA A 164 3.44 -7.35 -10.54
N PRO A 165 3.31 -7.06 -11.85
CA PRO A 165 2.11 -7.42 -12.59
C PRO A 165 2.05 -8.92 -12.83
N THR A 166 0.88 -9.54 -12.62
CA THR A 166 0.65 -10.96 -12.90
C THR A 166 0.43 -11.26 -14.39
N GLY A 167 0.25 -10.22 -15.22
CA GLY A 167 0.06 -10.31 -16.67
C GLY A 167 -0.99 -9.34 -17.19
N GLY A 168 -0.97 -9.11 -18.51
CA GLY A 168 -1.93 -8.22 -19.17
C GLY A 168 -1.67 -6.72 -18.99
N LEU A 169 -2.44 -5.91 -19.74
CA LEU A 169 -2.28 -4.46 -19.77
C LEU A 169 -2.70 -3.81 -18.43
N TRP A 170 -3.82 -4.24 -17.87
CA TRP A 170 -4.40 -3.61 -16.69
C TRP A 170 -3.58 -3.85 -15.44
N SER A 171 -3.05 -5.08 -15.27
CA SER A 171 -2.10 -5.38 -14.19
C SER A 171 -0.80 -4.59 -14.36
N ALA A 172 -0.31 -4.42 -15.60
CA ALA A 172 0.88 -3.60 -15.86
C ALA A 172 0.64 -2.11 -15.50
N LEU A 173 -0.52 -1.55 -15.86
CA LEU A 173 -0.88 -0.18 -15.49
C LEU A 173 -1.04 -0.02 -13.97
N GLY A 174 -1.62 -0.99 -13.27
CA GLY A 174 -1.70 -0.98 -11.81
C GLY A 174 -0.31 -1.02 -11.15
N ALA A 175 0.56 -1.90 -11.63
CA ALA A 175 1.94 -1.98 -11.14
C ALA A 175 2.74 -0.68 -11.40
N LEU A 176 2.55 -0.02 -12.56
CA LEU A 176 3.14 1.29 -12.85
C LEU A 176 2.63 2.37 -11.88
N HIS A 177 1.33 2.33 -11.50
CA HIS A 177 0.81 3.24 -10.49
C HIS A 177 1.52 3.08 -9.15
N ILE A 178 1.67 1.85 -8.69
CA ILE A 178 2.38 1.55 -7.45
C ILE A 178 3.83 2.02 -7.54
N ASN A 179 4.55 1.64 -8.59
CA ASN A 179 5.99 1.84 -8.72
C ASN A 179 6.40 3.29 -8.97
N PHE A 180 5.60 4.06 -9.72
CA PHE A 180 5.98 5.40 -10.19
C PHE A 180 5.00 6.51 -9.78
N GLY A 181 3.94 6.18 -9.07
CA GLY A 181 3.00 7.12 -8.45
C GLY A 181 3.03 7.00 -6.93
N PHE A 182 2.51 5.88 -6.41
CA PHE A 182 2.37 5.65 -4.97
C PHE A 182 3.72 5.60 -4.23
N LEU A 183 4.63 4.69 -4.62
CA LEU A 183 5.89 4.46 -3.90
C LEU A 183 6.76 5.72 -3.76
N PRO A 184 7.04 6.49 -4.83
CA PRO A 184 7.80 7.73 -4.71
C PRO A 184 7.08 8.81 -3.89
N GLY A 185 5.75 8.90 -4.03
CA GLY A 185 4.93 9.82 -3.25
C GLY A 185 4.92 9.50 -1.76
N ALA A 186 4.81 8.21 -1.40
CA ALA A 186 4.85 7.74 -0.02
C ALA A 186 6.23 8.00 0.63
N LEU A 187 7.33 7.79 -0.11
CA LEU A 187 8.68 8.13 0.36
C LEU A 187 8.86 9.63 0.60
N LEU A 188 8.27 10.45 -0.26
CA LEU A 188 8.30 11.91 -0.07
C LEU A 188 7.49 12.30 1.18
N GLY A 189 6.28 11.74 1.34
CA GLY A 189 5.44 11.96 2.51
C GLY A 189 6.13 11.54 3.82
N ASP A 190 6.80 10.38 3.85
CA ASP A 190 7.61 9.93 4.99
C ASP A 190 8.71 10.93 5.33
N THR A 191 9.43 11.43 4.30
CA THR A 191 10.53 12.39 4.48
C THR A 191 10.05 13.75 4.99
N LEU A 192 8.86 14.19 4.57
CA LEU A 192 8.25 15.46 4.99
C LEU A 192 7.50 15.37 6.33
N GLY A 193 7.40 14.16 6.91
CA GLY A 193 6.63 13.93 8.13
C GLY A 193 5.11 14.04 7.94
N THR A 194 4.63 14.11 6.71
CA THR A 194 3.19 14.17 6.37
C THR A 194 2.61 12.80 6.08
N GLY A 195 3.45 11.81 5.84
CA GLY A 195 3.09 10.43 5.48
C GLY A 195 2.87 9.49 6.66
N GLY A 196 2.63 10.01 7.85
CA GLY A 196 2.61 9.31 9.15
C GLY A 196 1.80 8.01 9.28
N GLY A 197 1.42 7.36 8.18
CA GLY A 197 0.67 6.11 8.17
C GLY A 197 1.55 4.87 8.24
N CYS A 198 0.94 3.76 8.64
CA CYS A 198 1.41 2.43 8.28
C CYS A 198 0.85 2.05 6.91
N PHE A 199 1.45 1.05 6.30
CA PHE A 199 1.02 0.49 5.02
C PHE A 199 0.60 -0.96 5.23
N GLY A 200 -0.59 -1.34 4.76
CA GLY A 200 -1.20 -2.67 4.95
C GLY A 200 -0.37 -3.83 4.41
N ALA A 201 0.57 -3.55 3.49
CA ALA A 201 1.54 -4.52 3.01
C ALA A 201 2.34 -5.19 4.13
N THR A 202 2.67 -4.44 5.18
CA THR A 202 3.34 -4.95 6.38
C THR A 202 3.13 -4.01 7.56
N ILE A 203 2.65 -4.56 8.66
CA ILE A 203 2.58 -3.90 9.96
C ILE A 203 3.16 -4.86 11.00
N ALA A 204 4.33 -4.56 11.53
CA ALA A 204 4.96 -5.33 12.59
C ALA A 204 4.92 -4.53 13.90
N LEU A 205 4.41 -5.13 14.97
CA LEU A 205 4.28 -4.49 16.29
C LEU A 205 4.32 -5.53 17.40
N ARG A 206 4.55 -5.08 18.63
CA ARG A 206 4.40 -5.93 19.81
C ARG A 206 2.91 -6.04 20.20
N ARG A 207 2.51 -7.19 20.72
CA ARG A 207 1.14 -7.44 21.19
C ARG A 207 0.70 -6.39 22.22
N GLU A 208 1.56 -6.04 23.17
CA GLU A 208 1.30 -5.00 24.16
C GLU A 208 0.95 -3.63 23.53
N VAL A 209 1.57 -3.29 22.39
CA VAL A 209 1.28 -2.05 21.67
C VAL A 209 -0.09 -2.14 21.01
N LEU A 210 -0.43 -3.30 20.40
CA LEU A 210 -1.76 -3.55 19.84
C LEU A 210 -2.83 -3.41 20.94
N ASP A 211 -2.61 -4.00 22.11
CA ASP A 211 -3.56 -3.93 23.22
C ASP A 211 -3.74 -2.47 23.72
N ARG A 212 -2.63 -1.70 23.83
CA ARG A 212 -2.65 -0.30 24.25
C ARG A 212 -3.39 0.63 23.29
N ILE A 213 -3.43 0.33 22.00
CA ILE A 213 -4.22 1.10 21.01
C ILE A 213 -5.70 0.66 20.96
N GLY A 214 -6.11 -0.28 21.81
CA GLY A 214 -7.48 -0.79 21.90
C GLY A 214 -7.74 -2.05 21.08
N GLY A 215 -6.67 -2.74 20.65
CA GLY A 215 -6.75 -3.98 19.86
C GLY A 215 -7.40 -3.78 18.49
N PHE A 216 -7.73 -4.87 17.84
CA PHE A 216 -8.47 -4.82 16.56
C PHE A 216 -9.89 -4.26 16.74
N ALA A 217 -10.43 -4.29 17.95
CA ALA A 217 -11.75 -3.73 18.26
C ALA A 217 -11.85 -2.24 17.94
N ALA A 218 -10.78 -1.46 18.17
CA ALA A 218 -10.73 -0.03 17.87
C ALA A 218 -10.70 0.29 16.37
N LEU A 219 -10.46 -0.73 15.52
CA LEU A 219 -10.26 -0.58 14.07
C LEU A 219 -11.42 -1.15 13.23
N ARG A 220 -12.46 -1.68 13.88
CA ARG A 220 -13.53 -2.48 13.26
C ARG A 220 -14.26 -1.78 12.12
N ASP A 221 -14.34 -0.45 12.16
CA ASP A 221 -15.09 0.35 11.17
C ASP A 221 -14.20 1.31 10.38
N GLU A 222 -12.88 1.19 10.52
CA GLU A 222 -11.92 2.03 9.81
C GLU A 222 -11.59 1.44 8.44
N LEU A 223 -11.74 2.23 7.36
CA LEU A 223 -11.39 1.78 6.00
C LEU A 223 -9.88 1.66 5.82
N ALA A 224 -9.13 2.60 6.36
CA ALA A 224 -7.68 2.61 6.38
C ALA A 224 -7.18 2.16 7.76
N ASP A 225 -7.43 0.88 8.08
CA ASP A 225 -7.00 0.25 9.33
C ASP A 225 -5.50 0.42 9.59
N ASP A 226 -4.70 0.34 8.55
CA ASP A 226 -3.25 0.53 8.57
C ASP A 226 -2.85 1.95 8.98
N HIS A 227 -3.42 2.96 8.34
CA HIS A 227 -3.17 4.36 8.72
C HIS A 227 -3.58 4.63 10.16
N ARG A 228 -4.75 4.11 10.57
CA ARG A 228 -5.28 4.29 11.93
C ARG A 228 -4.37 3.65 12.98
N ILE A 229 -3.77 2.49 12.71
CA ILE A 229 -2.75 1.88 13.59
C ILE A 229 -1.57 2.86 13.78
N GLY A 230 -1.06 3.42 12.68
CA GLY A 230 0.04 4.38 12.74
C GLY A 230 -0.29 5.61 13.59
N ASP A 231 -1.49 6.19 13.40
CA ASP A 231 -1.98 7.33 14.20
C ASP A 231 -2.08 6.99 15.68
N ALA A 232 -2.70 5.86 16.00
CA ALA A 232 -2.90 5.42 17.37
C ALA A 232 -1.57 5.16 18.09
N VAL A 233 -0.60 4.55 17.40
CA VAL A 233 0.75 4.32 17.93
C VAL A 233 1.48 5.64 18.22
N ARG A 234 1.38 6.63 17.30
CA ARG A 234 1.95 7.97 17.55
C ARG A 234 1.24 8.67 18.71
N GLY A 235 -0.07 8.47 18.86
CA GLY A 235 -0.83 8.96 20.02
C GLY A 235 -0.33 8.42 21.37
N LEU A 236 0.34 7.27 21.38
CA LEU A 236 1.01 6.72 22.55
C LEU A 236 2.43 7.31 22.78
N GLY A 237 2.91 8.24 21.93
CA GLY A 237 4.27 8.77 21.96
C GLY A 237 5.31 7.81 21.41
N LEU A 238 4.91 6.74 20.70
CA LEU A 238 5.81 5.75 20.11
C LEU A 238 6.09 6.07 18.64
N ALA A 239 7.28 5.67 18.16
CA ALA A 239 7.71 5.88 16.79
C ALA A 239 7.08 4.87 15.82
N THR A 240 6.71 5.36 14.65
CA THR A 240 6.45 4.55 13.46
C THR A 240 7.71 4.52 12.60
N VAL A 241 8.21 3.34 12.27
CA VAL A 241 9.45 3.17 11.50
C VAL A 241 9.14 2.59 10.12
N LEU A 242 9.56 3.29 9.08
CA LEU A 242 9.55 2.77 7.72
C LEU A 242 10.80 1.93 7.47
N SER A 243 10.62 0.61 7.34
CA SER A 243 11.68 -0.33 7.00
C SER A 243 12.25 -0.04 5.61
N PRO A 244 13.56 -0.20 5.39
CA PRO A 244 14.16 -0.12 4.05
C PRO A 244 13.83 -1.32 3.15
N TYR A 245 13.10 -2.32 3.65
CA TYR A 245 12.66 -3.48 2.89
C TYR A 245 11.43 -3.14 2.06
N LEU A 246 11.50 -3.40 0.74
CA LEU A 246 10.33 -3.28 -0.16
C LEU A 246 9.70 -4.65 -0.33
N VAL A 247 8.44 -4.77 0.04
CA VAL A 247 7.61 -5.97 -0.20
C VAL A 247 7.17 -5.97 -1.67
N GLU A 248 6.93 -7.14 -2.24
CA GLU A 248 6.37 -7.26 -3.59
C GLU A 248 4.86 -7.47 -3.50
N ASN A 249 4.10 -6.57 -4.13
CA ASN A 249 2.66 -6.67 -4.30
C ASN A 249 2.35 -7.28 -5.66
N LEU A 250 1.69 -8.44 -5.69
CA LEU A 250 1.24 -9.06 -6.93
C LEU A 250 -0.03 -8.36 -7.44
N VAL A 251 0.13 -7.58 -8.49
CA VAL A 251 -0.96 -6.81 -9.09
C VAL A 251 -1.71 -7.67 -10.10
N SER A 252 -2.93 -8.06 -9.75
CA SER A 252 -3.82 -8.87 -10.60
C SER A 252 -5.08 -8.09 -10.93
N GLU A 253 -5.06 -7.44 -12.10
CA GLU A 253 -6.21 -6.67 -12.60
C GLU A 253 -6.70 -7.28 -13.93
N PRO A 254 -7.80 -8.06 -13.90
CA PRO A 254 -8.26 -8.77 -15.09
C PRO A 254 -8.91 -7.84 -16.13
N SER A 255 -9.33 -6.63 -15.76
CA SER A 255 -10.03 -5.69 -16.63
C SER A 255 -9.81 -4.24 -16.24
N PHE A 256 -10.14 -3.32 -17.15
CA PHE A 256 -10.21 -1.88 -16.85
C PHE A 256 -11.15 -1.58 -15.67
N ALA A 257 -12.31 -2.22 -15.64
CA ALA A 257 -13.30 -2.00 -14.58
C ALA A 257 -12.78 -2.44 -13.19
N SER A 258 -11.97 -3.50 -13.13
CA SER A 258 -11.31 -3.94 -11.89
C SER A 258 -10.30 -2.88 -11.43
N LEU A 259 -9.36 -2.51 -12.30
CA LEU A 259 -8.34 -1.49 -12.03
C LEU A 259 -8.97 -0.16 -11.61
N TRP A 260 -9.98 0.31 -12.34
CA TRP A 260 -10.68 1.56 -12.06
C TRP A 260 -11.32 1.56 -10.67
N ARG A 261 -12.06 0.51 -10.33
CA ARG A 261 -12.71 0.37 -9.01
C ARG A 261 -11.69 0.35 -7.87
N HIS A 262 -10.60 -0.38 -8.07
CA HIS A 262 -9.54 -0.51 -7.09
C HIS A 262 -8.86 0.84 -6.82
N GLU A 263 -8.40 1.52 -7.87
CA GLU A 263 -7.74 2.82 -7.74
C GLU A 263 -8.69 3.92 -7.26
N LEU A 264 -9.94 3.89 -7.71
CA LEU A 264 -10.94 4.85 -7.26
C LEU A 264 -11.25 4.69 -5.75
N ARG A 265 -11.23 3.46 -5.24
CA ARG A 265 -11.34 3.19 -3.81
C ARG A 265 -10.19 3.82 -3.05
N TRP A 266 -8.94 3.63 -3.49
CA TRP A 266 -7.76 4.25 -2.86
C TRP A 266 -7.84 5.78 -2.92
N ALA A 267 -8.16 6.34 -4.07
CA ALA A 267 -8.27 7.80 -4.24
C ALA A 267 -9.35 8.41 -3.34
N ARG A 268 -10.53 7.77 -3.22
CA ARG A 268 -11.61 8.22 -2.34
C ARG A 268 -11.23 8.11 -0.86
N THR A 269 -10.51 7.06 -0.47
CA THR A 269 -9.98 6.88 0.88
C THR A 269 -9.00 8.00 1.22
N LEU A 270 -7.99 8.23 0.39
CA LEU A 270 -7.02 9.31 0.59
C LEU A 270 -7.67 10.69 0.65
N ARG A 271 -8.64 10.94 -0.24
CA ARG A 271 -9.40 12.21 -0.23
C ARG A 271 -10.21 12.40 1.06
N ALA A 272 -10.78 11.33 1.60
CA ALA A 272 -11.53 11.41 2.85
C ALA A 272 -10.61 11.71 4.05
N MET A 273 -9.43 11.11 4.09
CA MET A 273 -8.47 11.25 5.18
C MET A 273 -7.69 12.57 5.12
N ALA A 274 -7.30 13.02 3.93
CA ALA A 274 -6.45 14.21 3.75
C ALA A 274 -6.93 15.06 2.55
N PRO A 275 -8.11 15.72 2.63
CA PRO A 275 -8.74 16.36 1.48
C PRO A 275 -7.88 17.46 0.85
N VAL A 276 -7.20 18.27 1.65
CA VAL A 276 -6.31 19.34 1.16
C VAL A 276 -5.06 18.77 0.50
N GLY A 277 -4.42 17.80 1.16
CA GLY A 277 -3.25 17.09 0.60
C GLY A 277 -3.60 16.36 -0.69
N PHE A 278 -4.77 15.71 -0.74
CA PHE A 278 -5.26 15.03 -1.94
C PHE A 278 -5.51 16.03 -3.08
N ALA A 279 -6.16 17.15 -2.83
CA ALA A 279 -6.34 18.20 -3.85
C ALA A 279 -5.00 18.73 -4.37
N GLY A 280 -4.03 18.96 -3.46
CA GLY A 280 -2.66 19.37 -3.82
C GLY A 280 -1.89 18.32 -4.63
N SER A 281 -2.29 17.03 -4.57
CA SER A 281 -1.65 15.97 -5.34
C SER A 281 -1.82 16.11 -6.87
N VAL A 282 -2.59 17.08 -7.35
CA VAL A 282 -2.69 17.40 -8.78
C VAL A 282 -1.30 17.60 -9.42
N VAL A 283 -0.31 18.10 -8.68
CA VAL A 283 1.08 18.30 -9.15
C VAL A 283 1.80 17.00 -9.50
N THR A 284 1.29 15.86 -9.03
CA THR A 284 1.89 14.54 -9.30
C THR A 284 1.59 14.05 -10.73
N HIS A 285 0.58 14.61 -11.40
CA HIS A 285 0.15 14.22 -12.75
C HIS A 285 0.93 14.99 -13.82
N THR A 286 2.25 14.81 -13.82
CA THR A 286 3.23 15.63 -14.55
C THR A 286 2.89 15.85 -16.04
N MET A 287 2.64 14.75 -16.79
CA MET A 287 2.41 14.86 -18.24
C MET A 287 1.07 15.52 -18.55
N VAL A 288 0.04 15.25 -17.75
CA VAL A 288 -1.29 15.82 -17.96
C VAL A 288 -1.31 17.30 -17.64
N VAL A 289 -0.72 17.71 -16.50
CA VAL A 289 -0.64 19.13 -16.11
C VAL A 289 0.16 19.94 -17.15
N ALA A 290 1.28 19.37 -17.65
CA ALA A 290 2.06 20.01 -18.71
C ALA A 290 1.27 20.11 -20.03
N GLY A 291 0.52 19.07 -20.40
CA GLY A 291 -0.36 19.09 -21.58
C GLY A 291 -1.46 20.14 -21.48
N LEU A 292 -2.12 20.26 -20.33
CA LEU A 292 -3.14 21.29 -20.07
C LEU A 292 -2.54 22.71 -20.12
N ALA A 293 -1.35 22.90 -19.57
CA ALA A 293 -0.65 24.18 -19.61
C ALA A 293 -0.25 24.57 -21.05
N ALA A 294 0.22 23.61 -21.85
CA ALA A 294 0.53 23.80 -23.26
C ALA A 294 -0.73 24.17 -24.06
N ALA A 295 -1.84 23.44 -23.85
CA ALA A 295 -3.13 23.73 -24.49
C ALA A 295 -3.65 25.14 -24.13
N ALA A 296 -3.59 25.53 -22.85
CA ALA A 296 -3.99 26.84 -22.37
C ALA A 296 -3.12 27.97 -22.92
N SER A 297 -1.89 27.70 -23.39
CA SER A 297 -1.02 28.64 -24.06
C SER A 297 -1.23 28.70 -25.59
N GLY A 298 -2.24 27.99 -26.11
CA GLY A 298 -2.54 27.92 -27.55
C GLY A 298 -1.61 26.99 -28.31
N MET A 299 -0.94 26.03 -27.67
CA MET A 299 0.02 25.09 -28.30
C MET A 299 1.17 25.80 -29.05
N GLY A 300 1.55 27.01 -28.60
CA GLY A 300 2.70 27.71 -29.15
C GLY A 300 4.03 26.99 -28.86
N ALA A 301 5.10 27.41 -29.58
CA ALA A 301 6.42 26.74 -29.48
C ALA A 301 6.92 26.60 -28.03
N ALA A 302 6.74 27.60 -27.19
CA ALA A 302 7.11 27.53 -25.78
C ALA A 302 6.28 26.50 -24.99
N GLY A 303 4.97 26.46 -25.22
CA GLY A 303 4.09 25.47 -24.58
C GLY A 303 4.48 24.04 -24.95
N ILE A 304 4.75 23.79 -26.23
CA ILE A 304 5.22 22.48 -26.73
C ILE A 304 6.59 22.14 -26.12
N ALA A 305 7.52 23.12 -26.04
CA ALA A 305 8.84 22.89 -25.42
C ALA A 305 8.71 22.50 -23.94
N PHE A 306 7.87 23.19 -23.16
CA PHE A 306 7.64 22.85 -21.75
C PHE A 306 6.97 21.49 -21.58
N LEU A 307 6.03 21.11 -22.45
CA LEU A 307 5.46 19.76 -22.47
C LEU A 307 6.53 18.71 -22.73
N ALA A 308 7.37 18.90 -23.76
CA ALA A 308 8.46 17.99 -24.09
C ALA A 308 9.45 17.84 -22.93
N ILE A 309 9.86 18.95 -22.30
CA ILE A 309 10.73 18.97 -21.12
C ILE A 309 10.08 18.18 -19.96
N SER A 310 8.80 18.39 -19.69
CA SER A 310 8.08 17.70 -18.61
C SER A 310 7.98 16.19 -18.87
N CYS A 311 7.71 15.80 -20.11
CA CYS A 311 7.71 14.38 -20.51
C CYS A 311 9.10 13.74 -20.36
N MET A 312 10.15 14.39 -20.84
CA MET A 312 11.53 13.92 -20.72
C MET A 312 11.92 13.79 -19.23
N LEU A 313 11.61 14.79 -18.42
CA LEU A 313 11.90 14.77 -16.99
C LEU A 313 11.16 13.64 -16.29
N ARG A 314 9.89 13.43 -16.61
CA ARG A 314 9.06 12.33 -16.06
C ARG A 314 9.63 10.95 -16.39
N TRP A 315 10.10 10.73 -17.63
CA TRP A 315 10.74 9.48 -18.01
C TRP A 315 12.12 9.30 -17.38
N ALA A 316 12.95 10.35 -17.41
CA ALA A 316 14.29 10.29 -16.81
C ALA A 316 14.23 9.94 -15.31
N THR A 317 13.30 10.56 -14.57
CA THR A 317 13.12 10.28 -13.16
C THR A 317 12.50 8.91 -12.92
N ALA A 318 11.58 8.44 -13.76
CA ALA A 318 11.06 7.07 -13.66
C ALA A 318 12.16 6.03 -13.87
N VAL A 319 13.04 6.21 -14.86
CA VAL A 319 14.20 5.34 -15.08
C VAL A 319 15.17 5.40 -13.90
N ALA A 320 15.43 6.60 -13.36
CA ALA A 320 16.31 6.76 -12.19
C ALA A 320 15.74 6.02 -10.96
N ILE A 321 14.45 6.22 -10.64
CA ILE A 321 13.76 5.54 -9.54
C ILE A 321 13.76 4.03 -9.73
N ALA A 322 13.48 3.55 -10.96
CA ALA A 322 13.51 2.13 -11.28
C ALA A 322 14.88 1.50 -11.00
N ARG A 323 15.97 2.15 -11.41
CA ARG A 323 17.34 1.69 -11.13
C ARG A 323 17.68 1.72 -9.65
N LEU A 324 17.33 2.81 -8.94
CA LEU A 324 17.60 2.97 -7.52
C LEU A 324 16.88 1.94 -6.65
N LEU A 325 15.62 1.65 -6.96
CA LEU A 325 14.76 0.77 -6.18
C LEU A 325 14.61 -0.64 -6.78
N ARG A 326 15.32 -0.93 -7.89
CA ARG A 326 15.30 -2.21 -8.61
C ARG A 326 13.87 -2.61 -9.03
N LEU A 327 13.17 -1.66 -9.66
CA LEU A 327 11.81 -1.86 -10.19
C LEU A 327 11.84 -2.34 -11.64
N PRO A 328 10.79 -3.06 -12.11
CA PRO A 328 10.66 -3.44 -13.52
C PRO A 328 10.59 -2.21 -14.45
N MET A 329 11.24 -2.26 -15.61
CA MET A 329 11.29 -1.15 -16.58
C MET A 329 10.60 -1.46 -17.91
N GLU A 330 10.21 -2.71 -18.16
CA GLU A 330 9.76 -3.22 -19.47
C GLU A 330 8.51 -2.51 -20.00
N LYS A 331 7.70 -1.96 -19.10
CA LYS A 331 6.44 -1.29 -19.45
C LYS A 331 6.47 0.23 -19.27
N LEU A 332 7.65 0.84 -19.10
CA LEU A 332 7.78 2.30 -18.95
C LEU A 332 7.20 3.11 -20.12
N TRP A 333 7.12 2.53 -21.30
CA TRP A 333 6.49 3.16 -22.46
C TRP A 333 4.99 3.45 -22.25
N LEU A 334 4.33 2.80 -21.28
CA LEU A 334 2.94 3.05 -20.89
C LEU A 334 2.78 4.26 -19.96
N LEU A 335 3.85 4.93 -19.52
CA LEU A 335 3.75 6.08 -18.59
C LEU A 335 2.77 7.18 -19.03
N PRO A 336 2.69 7.58 -20.32
CA PRO A 336 1.71 8.59 -20.71
C PRO A 336 0.27 8.14 -20.49
N LEU A 337 -0.03 6.88 -20.84
CA LEU A 337 -1.35 6.29 -20.58
C LEU A 337 -1.61 6.16 -19.06
N ARG A 338 -0.58 5.78 -18.29
CA ARG A 338 -0.68 5.67 -16.84
C ARG A 338 -0.95 7.02 -16.17
N ASP A 339 -0.22 8.08 -16.56
CA ASP A 339 -0.41 9.41 -15.99
C ASP A 339 -1.82 9.96 -16.34
N ALA A 340 -2.30 9.73 -17.59
CA ALA A 340 -3.66 10.09 -17.99
C ALA A 340 -4.73 9.35 -17.17
N LEU A 341 -4.57 8.03 -16.97
CA LEU A 341 -5.50 7.23 -16.16
C LEU A 341 -5.46 7.65 -14.68
N SER A 342 -4.29 7.94 -14.12
CA SER A 342 -4.15 8.43 -12.75
C SER A 342 -4.90 9.76 -12.56
N PHE A 343 -4.80 10.66 -13.54
CA PHE A 343 -5.53 11.93 -13.50
C PHE A 343 -7.05 11.74 -13.64
N ALA A 344 -7.48 10.80 -14.49
CA ALA A 344 -8.90 10.45 -14.61
C ALA A 344 -9.45 9.88 -13.29
N VAL A 345 -8.71 9.02 -12.59
CA VAL A 345 -9.07 8.51 -11.26
C VAL A 345 -9.10 9.64 -10.23
N PHE A 346 -8.11 10.54 -10.25
CA PHE A 346 -8.09 11.74 -9.39
C PHE A 346 -9.38 12.55 -9.57
N LEU A 347 -9.76 12.90 -10.79
CA LEU A 347 -11.01 13.62 -11.07
C LEU A 347 -12.24 12.81 -10.66
N GLY A 348 -12.30 11.52 -11.02
CA GLY A 348 -13.41 10.62 -10.71
C GLY A 348 -13.62 10.43 -9.21
N SER A 349 -12.58 10.60 -8.41
CA SER A 349 -12.69 10.51 -6.96
C SER A 349 -13.58 11.59 -6.35
N PHE A 350 -13.68 12.77 -6.99
CA PHE A 350 -14.56 13.85 -6.53
C PHE A 350 -16.04 13.56 -6.81
N CYS A 351 -16.33 12.59 -7.71
CA CYS A 351 -17.69 12.17 -8.02
C CYS A 351 -18.11 11.03 -7.09
N GLY A 352 -18.73 11.37 -5.96
CA GLY A 352 -19.26 10.40 -4.99
C GLY A 352 -18.34 10.07 -3.81
N ARG A 353 -18.87 9.27 -2.88
CA ARG A 353 -18.21 8.84 -1.63
C ARG A 353 -18.34 7.35 -1.37
N SER A 354 -19.02 6.59 -2.23
CA SER A 354 -19.20 5.15 -2.08
C SER A 354 -18.01 4.41 -2.66
N VAL A 355 -17.57 3.34 -2.00
CA VAL A 355 -16.52 2.45 -2.44
C VAL A 355 -17.04 1.03 -2.50
N TYR A 356 -16.58 0.25 -3.48
CA TYR A 356 -16.87 -1.18 -3.56
C TYR A 356 -15.66 -1.95 -3.05
N TRP A 357 -15.86 -2.74 -1.99
CA TRP A 357 -14.79 -3.54 -1.39
C TRP A 357 -15.34 -4.85 -0.82
N ARG A 358 -14.70 -5.97 -1.19
CA ARG A 358 -15.10 -7.33 -0.75
C ARG A 358 -16.60 -7.59 -0.89
N ASP A 359 -17.11 -7.36 -2.10
CA ASP A 359 -18.50 -7.57 -2.49
C ASP A 359 -19.55 -6.74 -1.75
N ARG A 360 -19.12 -5.63 -1.12
CA ARG A 360 -20.00 -4.68 -0.43
C ARG A 360 -19.83 -3.26 -0.95
N PHE A 361 -20.93 -2.54 -1.04
CA PHE A 361 -20.91 -1.09 -1.19
C PHE A 361 -20.83 -0.46 0.19
N LEU A 362 -19.81 0.36 0.39
CA LEU A 362 -19.54 1.04 1.64
C LEU A 362 -19.45 2.54 1.37
N ARG A 363 -20.01 3.33 2.27
CA ARG A 363 -19.87 4.79 2.25
C ARG A 363 -18.70 5.19 3.14
N VAL A 364 -17.79 6.01 2.59
CA VAL A 364 -16.67 6.56 3.35
C VAL A 364 -17.08 7.90 3.93
N GLU A 365 -17.04 8.02 5.23
CA GLU A 365 -17.26 9.28 5.95
C GLU A 365 -15.99 10.16 5.93
N PRO A 366 -16.13 11.48 6.18
CA PRO A 366 -14.96 12.36 6.29
C PRO A 366 -13.97 11.96 7.40
N SER A 367 -14.43 11.19 8.39
CA SER A 367 -13.62 10.62 9.47
C SER A 367 -12.74 9.44 9.03
N GLY A 368 -12.94 8.87 7.81
CA GLY A 368 -12.34 7.62 7.36
C GLY A 368 -13.12 6.37 7.75
N ARG A 369 -14.19 6.49 8.54
CA ARG A 369 -15.08 5.39 8.93
C ARG A 369 -15.92 4.91 7.76
N MET A 370 -16.22 3.61 7.78
CA MET A 370 -17.14 2.97 6.83
C MET A 370 -18.50 2.75 7.47
N THR A 371 -19.55 3.07 6.70
CA THR A 371 -20.92 2.64 6.99
C THR A 371 -21.44 1.79 5.83
N ALA A 372 -22.11 0.68 6.10
CA ALA A 372 -22.74 -0.12 5.06
C ALA A 372 -23.86 0.71 4.39
N GLU A 373 -23.90 0.72 3.07
CA GLU A 373 -24.97 1.36 2.30
C GLU A 373 -26.24 0.48 2.43
N GLY A 374 -26.96 0.58 3.51
CA GLY A 374 -28.14 -0.23 3.85
C GLY A 374 -28.57 -0.08 5.30
N ASP A 375 -27.70 0.37 6.20
CA ASP A 375 -28.00 0.56 7.62
C ASP A 375 -28.66 1.92 7.94
N LYS A 376 -29.23 2.60 6.96
CA LYS A 376 -30.08 3.78 7.20
C LYS A 376 -31.55 3.39 7.21
N ALA A 377 -31.95 2.58 8.19
CA ALA A 377 -33.35 2.48 8.64
C ALA A 377 -33.41 1.63 9.92
N ALA A 378 -33.12 2.24 11.04
CA ALA A 378 -33.69 1.90 12.34
C ALA A 378 -33.56 3.14 13.25
#